data_d110c2b326230f2fafff209ccdc2df25
#
_entry.id   d110c2b326230f2fafff209ccdc2df25
#
_cell.length_a   1.000
_cell.length_b   1.000
_cell.length_c   1.000
_cell.angle_alpha   90.00
_cell.angle_beta   90.00
_cell.angle_gamma   90.00
#
_symmetry.space_group_name_H-M   'P 1'
#
loop_
_entity.id
_entity.type
_entity.pdbx_description
1 polymer ?
#
loop_
_entity_poly.entity_id
_entity_poly.type
_entity_poly.pdbx_seq_one_letter_code
_entity_poly.pdbx_strand_id
1 'polypeptide(L)'
;IEEKIFCNKLFAYNVFQNDEINKLIKLKNMFGYANYVKKLIKQKNYNKIIILSTLPGVLLENYLVKFKKHEYILDIRDHSYEHIKWYYFKVKKLMKNAALNVISSLGFKYFLPNANTILCHNCSTGLTMKDSVSLHKDKIIISFIGQVRYAQKYMNFLESIKNNEKIVFRFYGFGEDLEYLQQYQKSKGISNIEFYGAYKPEEKKKIIEETDIIFNVYGNDLHVKYAVSNKYYDALVYQKPIIVSKGTTMEKITQGFSYCVTQDKFDCEDLIQWYENLNHENIKRLCASKLNKVKDDMDIFTKRVEKFLQV
;
A
#
# COMPACT_ATOMS: atom_id res chain seq x y z
N ILE A 1 -20.35 -0.58 -2.13
CA ILE A 1 -19.56 0.14 -3.15
C ILE A 1 -19.68 -0.69 -4.41
N GLU A 2 -20.48 -0.24 -5.38
CA GLU A 2 -20.45 -0.81 -6.73
C GLU A 2 -19.14 -0.34 -7.38
N GLU A 3 -18.12 -1.20 -7.33
CA GLU A 3 -16.94 -1.02 -8.17
C GLU A 3 -17.40 -1.09 -9.62
N LYS A 4 -17.21 -0.02 -10.38
CA LYS A 4 -17.40 -0.04 -11.83
C LYS A 4 -16.39 -1.01 -12.42
N ILE A 5 -16.82 -2.22 -12.71
CA ILE A 5 -15.99 -3.26 -13.34
C ILE A 5 -15.83 -2.88 -14.80
N PHE A 6 -14.68 -2.33 -15.17
CA PHE A 6 -14.30 -2.03 -16.56
C PHE A 6 -13.84 -3.31 -17.28
N CYS A 7 -14.72 -4.28 -17.45
CA CYS A 7 -14.43 -5.47 -18.23
C CYS A 7 -15.64 -5.91 -19.03
N ASN A 8 -15.40 -6.51 -20.18
CA ASN A 8 -16.47 -7.00 -21.06
C ASN A 8 -17.21 -8.23 -20.49
N LYS A 9 -16.52 -9.03 -19.67
CA LYS A 9 -17.07 -10.22 -19.02
C LYS A 9 -16.38 -10.49 -17.69
N LEU A 10 -17.17 -10.77 -16.66
CA LEU A 10 -16.70 -11.22 -15.36
C LEU A 10 -16.99 -12.73 -15.23
N PHE A 11 -16.00 -13.51 -14.82
CA PHE A 11 -16.12 -14.93 -14.49
C PHE A 11 -15.73 -15.13 -13.01
N ALA A 12 -16.69 -15.42 -12.18
CA ALA A 12 -16.47 -15.65 -10.77
C ALA A 12 -16.30 -17.14 -10.45
N TYR A 13 -15.37 -17.43 -9.54
CA TYR A 13 -15.27 -18.72 -8.87
C TYR A 13 -15.70 -18.53 -7.42
N ASN A 14 -16.91 -18.98 -7.09
CA ASN A 14 -17.49 -18.76 -5.77
C ASN A 14 -16.91 -19.74 -4.76
N VAL A 15 -16.32 -19.23 -3.71
CA VAL A 15 -15.89 -20.00 -2.53
C VAL A 15 -16.50 -19.37 -1.30
N PHE A 16 -17.18 -20.19 -0.50
CA PHE A 16 -17.58 -19.76 0.83
C PHE A 16 -16.33 -19.76 1.71
N GLN A 17 -15.93 -18.58 2.18
CA GLN A 17 -14.87 -18.42 3.17
C GLN A 17 -15.50 -17.88 4.46
N ASN A 18 -15.51 -18.70 5.52
CA ASN A 18 -15.63 -18.25 6.89
C ASN A 18 -14.24 -18.37 7.53
N ASP A 19 -13.93 -17.55 8.52
CA ASP A 19 -12.62 -17.56 9.20
C ASP A 19 -12.31 -18.90 9.87
N GLU A 20 -13.33 -19.71 10.17
CA GLU A 20 -13.25 -21.05 10.76
C GLU A 20 -13.03 -22.21 9.76
N ILE A 21 -12.88 -21.91 8.46
CA ILE A 21 -12.77 -22.98 7.44
C ILE A 21 -11.45 -23.77 7.64
N ASN A 22 -11.59 -25.09 7.75
CA ASN A 22 -10.49 -26.05 7.85
C ASN A 22 -9.46 -25.85 6.71
N LYS A 23 -8.17 -25.94 7.05
CA LYS A 23 -7.04 -25.81 6.10
C LYS A 23 -7.18 -26.70 4.86
N LEU A 24 -7.75 -27.90 5.01
CA LEU A 24 -8.00 -28.84 3.90
C LEU A 24 -9.04 -28.29 2.89
N ILE A 25 -10.09 -27.64 3.40
CA ILE A 25 -11.11 -27.02 2.54
C ILE A 25 -10.51 -25.80 1.81
N LYS A 26 -9.71 -24.98 2.49
CA LYS A 26 -8.97 -23.86 1.85
C LYS A 26 -8.08 -24.38 0.71
N LEU A 27 -7.36 -25.46 0.94
CA LEU A 27 -6.51 -26.09 -0.08
C LEU A 27 -7.33 -26.63 -1.26
N LYS A 28 -8.43 -27.34 -0.99
CA LYS A 28 -9.35 -27.83 -2.03
C LYS A 28 -9.90 -26.69 -2.88
N ASN A 29 -10.29 -25.59 -2.26
CA ASN A 29 -10.77 -24.40 -2.94
C ASN A 29 -9.70 -23.78 -3.85
N MET A 30 -8.44 -23.70 -3.41
CA MET A 30 -7.32 -23.23 -4.21
C MET A 30 -7.07 -24.09 -5.46
N PHE A 31 -7.10 -25.40 -5.33
CA PHE A 31 -7.00 -26.33 -6.49
C PHE A 31 -8.21 -26.23 -7.42
N GLY A 32 -9.41 -26.12 -6.86
CA GLY A 32 -10.64 -25.88 -7.61
C GLY A 32 -10.57 -24.61 -8.45
N TYR A 33 -10.16 -23.51 -7.84
CA TYR A 33 -9.89 -22.25 -8.52
C TYR A 33 -8.88 -22.40 -9.67
N ALA A 34 -7.75 -23.04 -9.42
CA ALA A 34 -6.72 -23.23 -10.44
C ALA A 34 -7.23 -24.04 -11.63
N ASN A 35 -8.02 -25.10 -11.40
CA ASN A 35 -8.62 -25.91 -12.45
C ASN A 35 -9.68 -25.14 -13.23
N TYR A 36 -10.52 -24.37 -12.55
CA TYR A 36 -11.51 -23.49 -13.17
C TYR A 36 -10.85 -22.48 -14.11
N VAL A 37 -9.80 -21.75 -13.63
CA VAL A 37 -9.10 -20.77 -14.45
C VAL A 37 -8.41 -21.41 -15.66
N LYS A 38 -7.75 -22.58 -15.50
CA LYS A 38 -7.15 -23.32 -16.62
C LYS A 38 -8.19 -23.69 -17.69
N LYS A 39 -9.35 -24.17 -17.25
CA LYS A 39 -10.47 -24.51 -18.16
C LYS A 39 -10.95 -23.27 -18.90
N LEU A 40 -11.13 -22.16 -18.20
CA LEU A 40 -11.57 -20.89 -18.77
C LEU A 40 -10.57 -20.36 -19.81
N ILE A 41 -9.27 -20.33 -19.49
CA ILE A 41 -8.22 -19.90 -20.44
C ILE A 41 -8.27 -20.73 -21.73
N LYS A 42 -8.39 -22.04 -21.60
CA LYS A 42 -8.49 -22.96 -22.77
C LYS A 42 -9.76 -22.74 -23.58
N GLN A 43 -10.91 -22.70 -22.93
CA GLN A 43 -12.21 -22.56 -23.60
C GLN A 43 -12.36 -21.21 -24.33
N LYS A 44 -11.79 -20.15 -23.77
CA LYS A 44 -11.86 -18.81 -24.36
C LYS A 44 -10.67 -18.47 -25.24
N ASN A 45 -9.69 -19.37 -25.32
CA ASN A 45 -8.47 -19.21 -26.09
C ASN A 45 -7.73 -17.88 -25.82
N TYR A 46 -7.64 -17.48 -24.51
CA TYR A 46 -6.92 -16.28 -24.15
C TYR A 46 -5.43 -16.44 -24.46
N ASN A 47 -4.87 -15.50 -25.21
CA ASN A 47 -3.46 -15.44 -25.59
C ASN A 47 -2.64 -14.43 -24.74
N LYS A 48 -3.31 -13.53 -24.04
CA LYS A 48 -2.69 -12.57 -23.10
C LYS A 48 -3.35 -12.69 -21.74
N ILE A 49 -2.53 -12.80 -20.69
CA ILE A 49 -2.98 -13.03 -19.32
C ILE A 49 -2.28 -12.04 -18.41
N ILE A 50 -3.03 -11.38 -17.53
CA ILE A 50 -2.47 -10.59 -16.42
C ILE A 50 -2.80 -11.32 -15.13
N ILE A 51 -1.75 -11.62 -14.34
CA ILE A 51 -1.86 -12.36 -13.10
C ILE A 51 -1.58 -11.39 -11.96
N LEU A 52 -2.59 -11.14 -11.15
CA LEU A 52 -2.49 -10.26 -9.99
C LEU A 52 -2.03 -11.08 -8.78
N SER A 53 -0.89 -10.70 -8.20
CA SER A 53 -0.22 -11.38 -7.09
C SER A 53 0.44 -12.72 -7.46
N THR A 54 1.39 -13.15 -6.63
CA THR A 54 2.16 -14.39 -6.85
C THR A 54 1.35 -15.65 -6.56
N LEU A 55 0.37 -15.61 -5.66
CA LEU A 55 -0.39 -16.81 -5.27
C LEU A 55 -1.20 -17.41 -6.43
N PRO A 56 -2.04 -16.68 -7.17
CA PRO A 56 -2.68 -17.22 -8.37
C PRO A 56 -1.69 -17.76 -9.40
N GLY A 57 -0.56 -17.06 -9.58
CA GLY A 57 0.52 -17.50 -10.45
C GLY A 57 1.08 -18.85 -10.05
N VAL A 58 1.40 -19.04 -8.78
CA VAL A 58 1.95 -20.31 -8.23
C VAL A 58 0.97 -21.46 -8.40
N LEU A 59 -0.32 -21.24 -8.20
CA LEU A 59 -1.36 -22.24 -8.41
C LEU A 59 -1.47 -22.66 -9.89
N LEU A 60 -1.16 -21.76 -10.82
CA LEU A 60 -1.20 -21.97 -12.26
C LEU A 60 0.18 -22.26 -12.87
N GLU A 61 1.26 -22.28 -12.09
CA GLU A 61 2.65 -22.26 -12.56
C GLU A 61 2.93 -23.31 -13.63
N ASN A 62 2.60 -24.59 -13.40
CA ASN A 62 2.84 -25.67 -14.36
C ASN A 62 2.14 -25.42 -15.71
N TYR A 63 0.93 -24.85 -15.69
CA TYR A 63 0.19 -24.55 -16.90
C TYR A 63 0.79 -23.35 -17.64
N LEU A 64 1.07 -22.28 -16.93
CA LEU A 64 1.61 -21.03 -17.49
C LEU A 64 2.97 -21.24 -18.13
N VAL A 65 3.87 -21.91 -17.42
CA VAL A 65 5.23 -22.16 -17.93
C VAL A 65 5.26 -23.12 -19.10
N LYS A 66 4.36 -24.09 -19.13
CA LYS A 66 4.32 -25.08 -20.22
C LYS A 66 3.60 -24.59 -21.48
N PHE A 67 2.49 -23.86 -21.31
CA PHE A 67 1.56 -23.58 -22.41
C PHE A 67 1.38 -22.06 -22.68
N LYS A 68 1.86 -21.18 -21.80
CA LYS A 68 1.68 -19.74 -21.85
C LYS A 68 2.97 -18.95 -21.60
N LYS A 69 4.11 -19.54 -21.97
CA LYS A 69 5.41 -18.91 -21.81
C LYS A 69 5.48 -17.61 -22.60
N HIS A 70 5.84 -16.52 -21.92
CA HIS A 70 5.89 -15.14 -22.46
C HIS A 70 4.53 -14.58 -22.95
N GLU A 71 3.41 -15.21 -22.57
CA GLU A 71 2.06 -14.75 -22.86
C GLU A 71 1.37 -14.16 -21.61
N TYR A 72 2.09 -13.96 -20.50
CA TYR A 72 1.52 -13.39 -19.29
C TYR A 72 2.39 -12.32 -18.67
N ILE A 73 1.71 -11.36 -18.00
CA ILE A 73 2.29 -10.41 -17.07
C ILE A 73 2.08 -10.94 -15.65
N LEU A 74 3.12 -10.91 -14.82
CA LEU A 74 3.01 -11.16 -13.38
C LEU A 74 3.09 -9.83 -12.63
N ASP A 75 1.96 -9.39 -12.07
CA ASP A 75 1.83 -8.13 -11.34
C ASP A 75 1.82 -8.40 -9.83
N ILE A 76 2.89 -8.02 -9.14
CA ILE A 76 3.15 -8.31 -7.73
C ILE A 76 2.92 -7.04 -6.92
N ARG A 77 1.86 -7.07 -6.10
CA ARG A 77 1.43 -5.92 -5.30
C ARG A 77 1.74 -6.04 -3.82
N ASP A 78 1.90 -7.27 -3.31
CA ASP A 78 2.14 -7.57 -1.91
C ASP A 78 3.05 -8.80 -1.75
N HIS A 79 3.62 -8.94 -0.54
CA HIS A 79 4.29 -10.17 -0.12
C HIS A 79 3.24 -11.24 0.20
N SER A 80 3.44 -12.45 -0.32
CA SER A 80 2.58 -13.62 -0.04
C SER A 80 3.33 -14.67 0.80
N TYR A 81 3.88 -15.68 0.15
CA TYR A 81 4.57 -16.81 0.79
C TYR A 81 6.01 -16.97 0.30
N GLU A 82 6.62 -15.90 -0.19
CA GLU A 82 7.97 -15.92 -0.79
C GLU A 82 9.07 -16.31 0.21
N HIS A 83 8.82 -16.21 1.52
CA HIS A 83 9.69 -16.73 2.57
C HIS A 83 9.75 -18.26 2.63
N ILE A 84 8.82 -18.97 1.99
CA ILE A 84 8.79 -20.42 1.91
C ILE A 84 9.59 -20.88 0.69
N LYS A 85 10.63 -21.67 0.86
CA LYS A 85 11.57 -22.09 -0.21
C LYS A 85 10.89 -22.63 -1.47
N TRP A 86 9.98 -23.62 -1.34
CA TRP A 86 9.30 -24.18 -2.52
C TRP A 86 8.45 -23.17 -3.27
N TYR A 87 7.80 -22.26 -2.55
CA TYR A 87 7.01 -21.18 -3.13
C TYR A 87 7.91 -20.19 -3.87
N TYR A 88 9.02 -19.79 -3.26
CA TYR A 88 10.03 -18.93 -3.88
C TYR A 88 10.57 -19.51 -5.20
N PHE A 89 10.86 -20.82 -5.24
CA PHE A 89 11.30 -21.46 -6.48
C PHE A 89 10.23 -21.45 -7.57
N LYS A 90 8.96 -21.61 -7.21
CA LYS A 90 7.85 -21.48 -8.17
C LYS A 90 7.71 -20.05 -8.69
N VAL A 91 7.79 -19.04 -7.80
CA VAL A 91 7.81 -17.63 -8.18
C VAL A 91 8.99 -17.32 -9.10
N LYS A 92 10.19 -17.82 -8.81
CA LYS A 92 11.38 -17.70 -9.67
C LYS A 92 11.13 -18.24 -11.08
N LYS A 93 10.49 -19.39 -11.17
CA LYS A 93 10.17 -20.01 -12.46
C LYS A 93 9.10 -19.22 -13.22
N LEU A 94 8.09 -18.72 -12.52
CA LEU A 94 7.09 -17.82 -13.11
C LEU A 94 7.72 -16.53 -13.66
N MET A 95 8.52 -15.84 -12.83
CA MET A 95 9.16 -14.58 -13.21
C MET A 95 10.08 -14.74 -14.41
N LYS A 96 10.80 -15.88 -14.51
CA LYS A 96 11.67 -16.20 -15.66
C LYS A 96 10.90 -16.39 -16.97
N ASN A 97 9.65 -16.84 -16.92
CA ASN A 97 8.85 -17.18 -18.08
C ASN A 97 7.71 -16.16 -18.35
N ALA A 98 7.58 -15.12 -17.56
CA ALA A 98 6.68 -14.01 -17.81
C ALA A 98 7.18 -13.13 -18.97
N ALA A 99 6.27 -12.50 -19.69
CA ALA A 99 6.61 -11.45 -20.65
C ALA A 99 7.08 -10.19 -19.90
N LEU A 100 6.39 -9.86 -18.80
CA LEU A 100 6.74 -8.74 -17.92
C LEU A 100 6.53 -9.16 -16.45
N ASN A 101 7.45 -8.72 -15.59
CA ASN A 101 7.25 -8.75 -14.14
C ASN A 101 7.04 -7.32 -13.66
N VAL A 102 5.91 -7.08 -13.05
CA VAL A 102 5.51 -5.77 -12.53
C VAL A 102 5.54 -5.82 -11.00
N ILE A 103 6.06 -4.79 -10.38
CA ILE A 103 6.09 -4.63 -8.92
C ILE A 103 5.54 -3.26 -8.53
N SER A 104 4.84 -3.16 -7.40
CA SER A 104 4.33 -1.87 -6.90
C SER A 104 5.30 -1.13 -5.98
N SER A 105 6.41 -1.78 -5.60
CA SER A 105 7.45 -1.22 -4.75
C SER A 105 8.83 -1.77 -5.12
N LEU A 106 9.83 -0.90 -5.18
CA LEU A 106 11.22 -1.34 -5.31
C LEU A 106 11.69 -2.17 -4.11
N GLY A 107 11.06 -1.99 -2.95
CA GLY A 107 11.30 -2.80 -1.76
C GLY A 107 11.03 -4.30 -1.98
N PHE A 108 10.18 -4.68 -2.92
CA PHE A 108 9.90 -6.09 -3.20
C PHE A 108 11.09 -6.87 -3.76
N LYS A 109 12.10 -6.18 -4.31
CA LYS A 109 13.36 -6.81 -4.73
C LYS A 109 14.13 -7.49 -3.58
N TYR A 110 13.82 -7.14 -2.32
CA TYR A 110 14.47 -7.78 -1.16
C TYR A 110 13.97 -9.20 -0.89
N PHE A 111 12.76 -9.55 -1.31
CA PHE A 111 12.20 -10.89 -1.09
C PHE A 111 11.89 -11.65 -2.39
N LEU A 112 11.85 -10.96 -3.52
CA LEU A 112 11.61 -11.60 -4.82
C LEU A 112 12.89 -12.17 -5.43
N PRO A 113 12.78 -13.21 -6.27
CA PRO A 113 13.88 -13.68 -7.10
C PRO A 113 14.43 -12.55 -7.99
N ASN A 114 15.75 -12.57 -8.21
CA ASN A 114 16.36 -11.60 -9.13
C ASN A 114 15.83 -11.82 -10.56
N ALA A 115 15.12 -10.84 -11.07
CA ALA A 115 14.56 -10.84 -12.42
C ALA A 115 14.39 -9.38 -12.89
N ASN A 116 14.26 -9.20 -14.21
CA ASN A 116 13.92 -7.89 -14.75
C ASN A 116 12.48 -7.53 -14.33
N THR A 117 12.32 -6.42 -13.65
CA THR A 117 11.05 -5.92 -13.14
C THR A 117 10.82 -4.48 -13.57
N ILE A 118 9.59 -4.13 -13.84
CA ILE A 118 9.16 -2.74 -14.04
C ILE A 118 8.29 -2.29 -12.85
N LEU A 119 8.39 -1.00 -12.52
CA LEU A 119 7.64 -0.43 -11.42
C LEU A 119 6.29 0.11 -11.93
N CYS A 120 5.21 -0.29 -11.28
CA CYS A 120 3.89 0.29 -11.47
C CYS A 120 3.36 0.75 -10.13
N HIS A 121 3.35 2.03 -9.92
CA HIS A 121 2.90 2.62 -8.65
C HIS A 121 1.42 2.33 -8.38
N ASN A 122 1.09 2.06 -7.11
CA ASN A 122 -0.30 1.85 -6.69
C ASN A 122 -0.99 3.19 -6.42
N CYS A 123 -1.15 3.99 -7.46
CA CYS A 123 -1.77 5.30 -7.39
C CYS A 123 -2.70 5.54 -8.60
N SER A 124 -3.55 6.55 -8.49
CA SER A 124 -4.37 6.99 -9.62
C SER A 124 -3.50 7.58 -10.74
N THR A 125 -3.97 7.49 -11.97
CA THR A 125 -3.34 8.15 -13.12
C THR A 125 -3.52 9.67 -13.04
N GLY A 126 -2.58 10.41 -13.64
CA GLY A 126 -2.71 11.87 -13.75
C GLY A 126 -2.48 12.64 -12.45
N LEU A 127 -1.66 12.10 -11.52
CA LEU A 127 -1.29 12.82 -10.30
C LEU A 127 -0.63 14.17 -10.63
N THR A 128 -1.19 15.25 -10.08
CA THR A 128 -0.63 16.61 -10.17
C THR A 128 -0.47 17.19 -8.78
N MET A 129 0.56 17.97 -8.57
CA MET A 129 0.69 18.75 -7.33
C MET A 129 -0.51 19.67 -7.16
N LYS A 130 -0.95 19.81 -5.94
CA LYS A 130 -1.99 20.75 -5.51
C LYS A 130 -1.36 21.80 -4.61
N ASP A 131 -1.97 22.97 -4.55
CA ASP A 131 -1.50 23.99 -3.62
C ASP A 131 -1.67 23.46 -2.19
N SER A 132 -0.59 23.54 -1.42
CA SER A 132 -0.60 23.18 -0.02
C SER A 132 -0.96 24.42 0.79
N VAL A 133 -2.05 24.33 1.54
CA VAL A 133 -2.43 25.37 2.51
C VAL A 133 -2.12 24.83 3.89
N SER A 134 -1.22 25.49 4.63
CA SER A 134 -1.09 25.27 6.07
C SER A 134 -2.16 26.13 6.76
N LEU A 135 -3.11 25.49 7.44
CA LEU A 135 -4.27 26.17 8.02
C LEU A 135 -4.12 26.44 9.52
N HIS A 136 -3.20 25.75 10.19
CA HIS A 136 -3.14 25.73 11.66
C HIS A 136 -1.88 26.39 12.17
N LYS A 137 -2.03 27.50 12.92
CA LYS A 137 -0.91 28.21 13.57
C LYS A 137 -0.66 27.76 15.02
N ASP A 138 -1.71 27.26 15.69
CA ASP A 138 -1.67 27.01 17.13
C ASP A 138 -1.52 25.53 17.49
N LYS A 139 -1.91 24.62 16.58
CA LYS A 139 -1.87 23.16 16.82
C LYS A 139 -1.40 22.43 15.58
N ILE A 140 -0.65 21.36 15.77
CA ILE A 140 -0.20 20.44 14.73
C ILE A 140 -1.27 19.35 14.57
N ILE A 141 -1.90 19.26 13.41
CA ILE A 141 -2.89 18.23 13.12
C ILE A 141 -2.22 17.05 12.43
N ILE A 142 -2.18 15.94 13.13
CA ILE A 142 -1.67 14.66 12.62
C ILE A 142 -2.85 13.78 12.27
N SER A 143 -2.92 13.27 11.03
CA SER A 143 -4.06 12.45 10.62
C SER A 143 -3.68 11.06 10.14
N PHE A 144 -4.34 10.06 10.71
CA PHE A 144 -4.40 8.70 10.18
C PHE A 144 -5.59 8.62 9.21
N ILE A 145 -5.33 8.41 7.92
CA ILE A 145 -6.35 8.41 6.87
C ILE A 145 -6.40 7.03 6.21
N GLY A 146 -7.50 6.30 6.36
CA GLY A 146 -7.71 4.98 5.76
C GLY A 146 -8.06 3.88 6.74
N GLN A 147 -7.66 2.63 6.44
CA GLN A 147 -8.00 1.47 7.26
C GLN A 147 -7.20 1.46 8.57
N VAL A 148 -7.91 1.57 9.71
CA VAL A 148 -7.33 1.60 11.07
C VAL A 148 -7.01 0.17 11.50
N ARG A 149 -5.71 -0.15 11.53
CA ARG A 149 -5.18 -1.48 11.86
C ARG A 149 -3.78 -1.38 12.44
N TYR A 150 -3.32 -2.46 13.09
CA TYR A 150 -1.99 -2.55 13.71
C TYR A 150 -1.78 -1.51 14.83
N ALA A 151 -2.82 -1.23 15.64
CA ALA A 151 -2.76 -0.25 16.72
C ALA A 151 -1.58 -0.49 17.66
N GLN A 152 -1.26 -1.75 17.98
CA GLN A 152 -0.13 -2.14 18.82
C GLN A 152 1.22 -1.62 18.31
N LYS A 153 1.33 -1.27 17.03
CA LYS A 153 2.57 -0.74 16.44
C LYS A 153 2.80 0.75 16.70
N TYR A 154 1.77 1.46 17.15
CA TYR A 154 1.84 2.91 17.38
C TYR A 154 1.20 3.37 18.70
N MET A 155 0.88 2.44 19.62
CA MET A 155 0.36 2.80 20.94
C MET A 155 1.30 3.70 21.72
N ASN A 156 2.61 3.43 21.70
CA ASN A 156 3.61 4.27 22.38
C ASN A 156 3.65 5.70 21.80
N PHE A 157 3.40 5.83 20.51
CA PHE A 157 3.24 7.14 19.89
C PHE A 157 2.01 7.87 20.44
N LEU A 158 0.84 7.20 20.49
CA LEU A 158 -0.38 7.80 21.03
C LEU A 158 -0.26 8.18 22.52
N GLU A 159 0.40 7.33 23.30
CA GLU A 159 0.66 7.64 24.73
C GLU A 159 1.55 8.87 24.89
N SER A 160 2.58 9.06 24.06
CA SER A 160 3.51 10.17 24.21
C SER A 160 2.93 11.52 23.77
N ILE A 161 1.95 11.52 22.85
CA ILE A 161 1.24 12.75 22.45
C ILE A 161 0.01 13.05 23.30
N LYS A 162 -0.35 12.14 24.21
CA LYS A 162 -1.56 12.21 25.02
C LYS A 162 -1.67 13.53 25.78
N ASN A 163 -2.81 14.20 25.57
CA ASN A 163 -3.14 15.48 26.18
C ASN A 163 -2.10 16.60 25.94
N ASN A 164 -1.23 16.46 24.94
CA ASN A 164 -0.33 17.54 24.54
C ASN A 164 -1.17 18.65 23.87
N GLU A 165 -1.02 19.88 24.35
CA GLU A 165 -1.83 21.03 23.91
C GLU A 165 -1.51 21.48 22.49
N LYS A 166 -0.29 21.19 21.99
CA LYS A 166 0.16 21.55 20.65
C LYS A 166 -0.25 20.53 19.58
N ILE A 167 -0.72 19.33 19.94
CA ILE A 167 -1.01 18.26 18.98
C ILE A 167 -2.49 17.85 19.03
N VAL A 168 -3.11 17.70 17.87
CA VAL A 168 -4.38 17.01 17.68
C VAL A 168 -4.16 15.83 16.76
N PHE A 169 -4.55 14.63 17.18
CA PHE A 169 -4.46 13.42 16.38
C PHE A 169 -5.86 12.99 15.89
N ARG A 170 -6.01 12.86 14.59
CA ARG A 170 -7.30 12.55 13.95
C ARG A 170 -7.28 11.21 13.24
N PHE A 171 -8.29 10.38 13.51
CA PHE A 171 -8.54 9.15 12.78
C PHE A 171 -9.69 9.34 11.79
N TYR A 172 -9.38 9.19 10.50
CA TYR A 172 -10.35 9.14 9.41
C TYR A 172 -10.33 7.75 8.78
N GLY A 173 -11.43 7.01 8.90
CA GLY A 173 -11.56 5.68 8.34
C GLY A 173 -12.25 4.70 9.26
N PHE A 174 -12.11 3.43 8.93
CA PHE A 174 -12.64 2.28 9.67
C PHE A 174 -11.58 1.17 9.73
N GLY A 175 -11.78 0.17 10.58
CA GLY A 175 -10.85 -0.96 10.67
C GLY A 175 -11.03 -1.75 11.95
N GLU A 176 -10.33 -2.86 12.04
CA GLU A 176 -10.41 -3.83 13.15
C GLU A 176 -10.00 -3.25 14.50
N ASP A 177 -9.10 -2.28 14.51
CA ASP A 177 -8.59 -1.68 15.75
C ASP A 177 -9.33 -0.38 16.16
N LEU A 178 -10.31 0.09 15.38
CA LEU A 178 -10.98 1.37 15.65
C LEU A 178 -11.69 1.38 17.01
N GLU A 179 -12.46 0.36 17.29
CA GLU A 179 -13.21 0.25 18.55
C GLU A 179 -12.27 0.17 19.76
N TYR A 180 -11.21 -0.62 19.66
CA TYR A 180 -10.18 -0.71 20.69
C TYR A 180 -9.56 0.67 20.99
N LEU A 181 -9.21 1.44 19.95
CA LEU A 181 -8.63 2.78 20.12
C LEU A 181 -9.61 3.79 20.74
N GLN A 182 -10.89 3.72 20.39
CA GLN A 182 -11.93 4.55 20.98
C GLN A 182 -12.15 4.23 22.48
N GLN A 183 -12.16 2.94 22.84
CA GLN A 183 -12.25 2.51 24.24
C GLN A 183 -11.01 2.94 25.02
N TYR A 184 -9.82 2.79 24.43
CA TYR A 184 -8.57 3.25 25.03
C TYR A 184 -8.59 4.76 25.29
N GLN A 185 -8.95 5.58 24.30
CA GLN A 185 -9.06 7.04 24.41
C GLN A 185 -9.99 7.44 25.59
N LYS A 186 -11.17 6.83 25.66
CA LYS A 186 -12.16 7.07 26.73
C LYS A 186 -11.63 6.66 28.09
N SER A 187 -11.05 5.47 28.22
CA SER A 187 -10.55 4.93 29.49
C SER A 187 -9.40 5.73 30.09
N LYS A 188 -8.61 6.38 29.21
CA LYS A 188 -7.45 7.20 29.60
C LYS A 188 -7.76 8.69 29.68
N GLY A 189 -8.98 9.12 29.37
CA GLY A 189 -9.38 10.54 29.37
C GLY A 189 -8.53 11.39 28.40
N ILE A 190 -8.24 10.86 27.21
CA ILE A 190 -7.40 11.56 26.22
C ILE A 190 -8.27 12.55 25.45
N SER A 191 -7.94 13.83 25.52
CA SER A 191 -8.72 14.92 24.93
C SER A 191 -8.31 15.30 23.51
N ASN A 192 -7.08 15.01 23.10
CA ASN A 192 -6.51 15.45 21.84
C ASN A 192 -6.46 14.36 20.73
N ILE A 193 -7.22 13.27 20.92
CA ILE A 193 -7.44 12.24 19.89
C ILE A 193 -8.91 12.27 19.46
N GLU A 194 -9.14 12.44 18.17
CA GLU A 194 -10.45 12.60 17.57
C GLU A 194 -10.74 11.46 16.56
N PHE A 195 -11.98 10.96 16.51
CA PHE A 195 -12.40 9.90 15.59
C PHE A 195 -13.55 10.38 14.70
N TYR A 196 -13.32 10.42 13.41
CA TYR A 196 -14.29 10.89 12.41
C TYR A 196 -15.02 9.76 11.67
N GLY A 197 -14.54 8.51 11.81
CA GLY A 197 -15.13 7.35 11.14
C GLY A 197 -14.87 7.31 9.63
N ALA A 198 -15.69 6.55 8.92
CA ALA A 198 -15.59 6.39 7.47
C ALA A 198 -15.89 7.70 6.74
N TYR A 199 -15.18 7.95 5.65
CA TYR A 199 -15.34 9.12 4.80
C TYR A 199 -15.55 8.70 3.33
N LYS A 200 -16.18 9.57 2.55
CA LYS A 200 -16.36 9.38 1.11
C LYS A 200 -15.10 9.79 0.34
N PRO A 201 -14.83 9.19 -0.85
CA PRO A 201 -13.66 9.54 -1.65
C PRO A 201 -13.52 11.04 -1.94
N GLU A 202 -14.65 11.74 -2.11
CA GLU A 202 -14.70 13.18 -2.40
C GLU A 202 -14.23 14.03 -1.21
N GLU A 203 -14.43 13.55 0.02
CA GLU A 203 -14.03 14.22 1.27
C GLU A 203 -12.54 14.14 1.53
N LYS A 204 -11.86 13.14 0.92
CA LYS A 204 -10.45 12.88 1.15
C LYS A 204 -9.57 14.10 0.88
N LYS A 205 -9.89 14.88 -0.16
CA LYS A 205 -9.18 16.12 -0.49
C LYS A 205 -9.18 17.08 0.70
N LYS A 206 -10.36 17.39 1.23
CA LYS A 206 -10.53 18.30 2.37
C LYS A 206 -9.79 17.80 3.62
N ILE A 207 -9.92 16.50 3.91
CA ILE A 207 -9.24 15.86 5.04
C ILE A 207 -7.72 16.06 4.98
N ILE A 208 -7.11 15.88 3.79
CA ILE A 208 -5.67 16.05 3.62
C ILE A 208 -5.29 17.53 3.69
N GLU A 209 -6.09 18.44 3.14
CA GLU A 209 -5.84 19.88 3.21
C GLU A 209 -5.85 20.38 4.67
N GLU A 210 -6.75 19.86 5.50
CA GLU A 210 -6.85 20.15 6.94
C GLU A 210 -5.81 19.39 7.81
N THR A 211 -4.94 18.58 7.21
CA THR A 211 -3.90 17.81 7.89
C THR A 211 -2.56 18.49 7.74
N ASP A 212 -1.80 18.62 8.83
CA ASP A 212 -0.43 19.13 8.79
C ASP A 212 0.57 18.00 8.54
N ILE A 213 0.41 16.85 9.20
CA ILE A 213 1.28 15.68 9.05
C ILE A 213 0.44 14.43 8.78
N ILE A 214 0.77 13.72 7.72
CA ILE A 214 0.13 12.42 7.43
C ILE A 214 0.76 11.32 8.28
N PHE A 215 -0.07 10.54 8.98
CA PHE A 215 0.42 9.42 9.80
C PHE A 215 0.39 8.10 9.02
N ASN A 216 1.56 7.44 8.91
CA ASN A 216 1.73 6.18 8.17
C ASN A 216 2.61 5.18 8.93
N VAL A 217 2.31 4.94 10.19
CA VAL A 217 3.03 3.97 11.03
C VAL A 217 2.26 2.66 11.07
N TYR A 218 2.87 1.59 10.54
CA TYR A 218 2.31 0.23 10.52
C TYR A 218 3.29 -0.82 11.05
N GLY A 219 4.41 -0.37 11.65
CA GLY A 219 5.50 -1.26 12.04
C GLY A 219 6.42 -1.62 10.87
N ASN A 220 7.21 -2.68 11.07
CA ASN A 220 8.22 -3.12 10.10
C ASN A 220 8.14 -4.62 9.79
N ASP A 221 6.99 -5.25 10.02
CA ASP A 221 6.74 -6.64 9.68
C ASP A 221 6.82 -6.84 8.14
N LEU A 222 7.13 -8.05 7.68
CA LEU A 222 7.38 -8.34 6.26
C LEU A 222 6.29 -7.82 5.31
N HIS A 223 5.02 -7.90 5.71
CA HIS A 223 3.89 -7.49 4.87
C HIS A 223 3.87 -5.97 4.60
N VAL A 224 4.39 -5.16 5.51
CA VAL A 224 4.37 -3.68 5.40
C VAL A 224 5.74 -3.09 5.16
N LYS A 225 6.82 -3.79 5.58
CA LYS A 225 8.21 -3.30 5.52
C LYS A 225 8.63 -2.86 4.12
N TYR A 226 8.23 -3.62 3.12
CA TYR A 226 8.67 -3.44 1.74
C TYR A 226 7.62 -2.77 0.85
N ALA A 227 6.41 -2.59 1.34
CA ALA A 227 5.31 -1.96 0.61
C ALA A 227 5.43 -0.43 0.56
N VAL A 228 4.77 0.17 -0.43
CA VAL A 228 4.54 1.62 -0.53
C VAL A 228 3.06 1.89 -0.29
N SER A 229 2.78 2.66 0.74
CA SER A 229 1.41 3.06 1.11
C SER A 229 0.87 4.12 0.16
N ASN A 230 -0.45 4.11 -0.10
CA ASN A 230 -1.12 5.17 -0.86
C ASN A 230 -0.95 6.57 -0.24
N LYS A 231 -0.75 6.65 1.08
CA LYS A 231 -0.45 7.89 1.80
C LYS A 231 0.84 8.58 1.32
N TYR A 232 1.78 7.84 0.74
CA TYR A 232 2.96 8.40 0.09
C TYR A 232 2.57 9.33 -1.07
N TYR A 233 1.68 8.87 -1.94
CA TYR A 233 1.23 9.67 -3.07
C TYR A 233 0.39 10.87 -2.64
N ASP A 234 -0.41 10.70 -1.59
CA ASP A 234 -1.13 11.82 -0.96
C ASP A 234 -0.14 12.87 -0.42
N ALA A 235 0.92 12.43 0.27
CA ALA A 235 1.97 13.30 0.77
C ALA A 235 2.69 14.07 -0.35
N LEU A 236 2.98 13.41 -1.47
CA LEU A 236 3.60 14.06 -2.63
C LEU A 236 2.69 15.10 -3.28
N VAL A 237 1.42 14.73 -3.52
CA VAL A 237 0.44 15.59 -4.19
C VAL A 237 0.14 16.86 -3.39
N TYR A 238 0.00 16.72 -2.07
CA TYR A 238 -0.34 17.82 -1.17
C TYR A 238 0.86 18.41 -0.41
N GLN A 239 2.09 17.96 -0.74
CA GLN A 239 3.35 18.42 -0.14
C GLN A 239 3.32 18.37 1.40
N LYS A 240 2.72 17.32 1.93
CA LYS A 240 2.60 17.14 3.38
C LYS A 240 3.77 16.32 3.92
N PRO A 241 4.37 16.73 5.05
CA PRO A 241 5.27 15.86 5.79
C PRO A 241 4.53 14.61 6.26
N ILE A 242 5.27 13.53 6.50
CA ILE A 242 4.71 12.22 6.82
C ILE A 242 5.47 11.55 7.97
N ILE A 243 4.75 10.93 8.90
CA ILE A 243 5.35 10.09 9.94
C ILE A 243 5.33 8.64 9.45
N VAL A 244 6.47 7.96 9.50
CA VAL A 244 6.63 6.59 8.99
C VAL A 244 7.34 5.69 9.97
N SER A 245 7.16 4.37 9.84
CA SER A 245 7.92 3.38 10.61
C SER A 245 9.37 3.30 10.14
N LYS A 246 10.31 3.29 11.09
CA LYS A 246 11.74 3.10 10.83
C LYS A 246 12.04 1.69 10.27
N GLY A 247 13.05 1.58 9.42
CA GLY A 247 13.49 0.33 8.81
C GLY A 247 12.62 -0.14 7.63
N THR A 248 11.77 0.72 7.08
CA THR A 248 10.84 0.41 5.99
C THR A 248 11.23 1.04 4.65
N THR A 249 10.61 0.59 3.57
CA THR A 249 10.72 1.25 2.26
C THR A 249 10.17 2.66 2.32
N MET A 250 9.11 2.89 3.10
CA MET A 250 8.53 4.22 3.29
C MET A 250 9.56 5.22 3.84
N GLU A 251 10.33 4.86 4.88
CA GLU A 251 11.42 5.71 5.40
C GLU A 251 12.39 6.14 4.29
N LYS A 252 12.82 5.19 3.46
CA LYS A 252 13.79 5.47 2.38
C LYS A 252 13.25 6.43 1.32
N ILE A 253 12.00 6.21 0.90
CA ILE A 253 11.42 7.02 -0.20
C ILE A 253 10.90 8.39 0.27
N THR A 254 10.65 8.57 1.57
CA THR A 254 10.17 9.83 2.16
C THR A 254 11.28 10.65 2.81
N GLN A 255 12.54 10.21 2.69
CA GLN A 255 13.69 10.92 3.22
C GLN A 255 13.69 12.40 2.80
N GLY A 256 13.88 13.29 3.79
CA GLY A 256 13.88 14.74 3.62
C GLY A 256 12.54 15.44 3.92
N PHE A 257 11.44 14.67 4.09
CA PHE A 257 10.14 15.19 4.53
C PHE A 257 9.37 14.24 5.45
N SER A 258 10.05 13.25 6.02
CA SER A 258 9.45 12.32 6.97
C SER A 258 10.10 12.38 8.34
N TYR A 259 9.26 12.14 9.36
CA TYR A 259 9.67 11.79 10.70
C TYR A 259 9.59 10.28 10.89
N CYS A 260 10.67 9.67 11.42
CA CYS A 260 10.76 8.22 11.52
C CYS A 260 10.58 7.77 12.97
N VAL A 261 9.58 6.90 13.21
CA VAL A 261 9.31 6.35 14.55
C VAL A 261 9.69 4.88 14.67
N THR A 262 10.17 4.52 15.85
CA THR A 262 10.32 3.12 16.28
C THR A 262 9.17 2.77 17.23
N GLN A 263 8.91 1.46 17.42
CA GLN A 263 7.89 1.02 18.36
C GLN A 263 8.25 1.32 19.82
N ASP A 264 9.55 1.35 20.14
CA ASP A 264 10.05 1.35 21.51
C ASP A 264 10.28 2.75 22.10
N LYS A 265 10.52 3.73 21.25
CA LYS A 265 10.79 5.11 21.68
C LYS A 265 10.15 6.11 20.73
N PHE A 266 9.42 7.03 21.33
CA PHE A 266 8.91 8.21 20.68
C PHE A 266 9.02 9.40 21.64
N ASP A 267 9.52 10.51 21.14
CA ASP A 267 9.61 11.77 21.85
C ASP A 267 8.71 12.81 21.18
N CYS A 268 7.72 13.28 21.92
CA CYS A 268 6.75 14.25 21.42
C CYS A 268 7.39 15.61 21.14
N GLU A 269 8.29 16.05 22.00
CA GLU A 269 8.98 17.36 21.84
C GLU A 269 9.92 17.35 20.64
N ASP A 270 10.61 16.22 20.39
CA ASP A 270 11.46 16.06 19.19
C ASP A 270 10.63 16.14 17.90
N LEU A 271 9.42 15.54 17.88
CA LEU A 271 8.50 15.67 16.74
C LEU A 271 8.07 17.12 16.52
N ILE A 272 7.71 17.84 17.59
CA ILE A 272 7.30 19.25 17.51
C ILE A 272 8.44 20.10 16.95
N GLN A 273 9.64 19.96 17.51
CA GLN A 273 10.83 20.66 17.04
C GLN A 273 11.15 20.33 15.57
N TRP A 274 11.07 19.05 15.21
CA TRP A 274 11.26 18.64 13.82
C TRP A 274 10.27 19.33 12.89
N TYR A 275 8.98 19.37 13.26
CA TYR A 275 7.94 19.99 12.44
C TYR A 275 8.11 21.52 12.33
N GLU A 276 8.43 22.20 13.43
CA GLU A 276 8.67 23.66 13.48
C GLU A 276 9.90 24.07 12.63
N ASN A 277 10.88 23.19 12.50
CA ASN A 277 12.10 23.42 11.70
C ASN A 277 11.99 22.97 10.25
N LEU A 278 10.82 22.52 9.78
CA LEU A 278 10.65 22.08 8.39
C LEU A 278 10.79 23.23 7.40
N ASN A 279 11.60 23.02 6.38
CA ASN A 279 11.68 23.91 5.23
C ASN A 279 10.65 23.51 4.18
N HIS A 280 9.51 24.19 4.18
CA HIS A 280 8.37 23.88 3.27
C HIS A 280 8.74 24.01 1.79
N GLU A 281 9.58 24.95 1.40
CA GLU A 281 10.04 25.08 0.01
C GLU A 281 10.91 23.89 -0.42
N ASN A 282 11.72 23.36 0.51
CA ASN A 282 12.47 22.14 0.27
C ASN A 282 11.55 20.92 0.11
N ILE A 283 10.54 20.79 0.97
CA ILE A 283 9.52 19.72 0.88
C ILE A 283 8.82 19.78 -0.48
N LYS A 284 8.38 20.96 -0.89
CA LYS A 284 7.74 21.19 -2.20
C LYS A 284 8.61 20.71 -3.36
N ARG A 285 9.90 21.08 -3.35
CA ARG A 285 10.87 20.65 -4.37
C ARG A 285 11.09 19.14 -4.37
N LEU A 286 11.24 18.52 -3.20
CA LEU A 286 11.39 17.08 -3.05
C LEU A 286 10.15 16.34 -3.54
N CYS A 287 8.97 16.78 -3.15
CA CYS A 287 7.70 16.17 -3.59
C CYS A 287 7.53 16.28 -5.11
N ALA A 288 7.84 17.44 -5.71
CA ALA A 288 7.79 17.63 -7.16
C ALA A 288 8.73 16.67 -7.90
N SER A 289 9.97 16.57 -7.46
CA SER A 289 10.96 15.66 -8.04
C SER A 289 10.52 14.19 -7.96
N LYS A 290 10.04 13.77 -6.79
CA LYS A 290 9.54 12.39 -6.58
C LYS A 290 8.28 12.11 -7.40
N LEU A 291 7.36 13.07 -7.52
CA LEU A 291 6.15 12.93 -8.31
C LEU A 291 6.46 12.82 -9.81
N ASN A 292 7.43 13.57 -10.32
CA ASN A 292 7.90 13.42 -11.70
C ASN A 292 8.47 12.02 -11.94
N LYS A 293 9.26 11.49 -11.01
CA LYS A 293 9.74 10.10 -11.10
C LYS A 293 8.60 9.07 -11.10
N VAL A 294 7.55 9.27 -10.30
CA VAL A 294 6.35 8.42 -10.34
C VAL A 294 5.70 8.44 -11.72
N LYS A 295 5.60 9.63 -12.36
CA LYS A 295 5.07 9.77 -13.72
C LYS A 295 5.93 9.02 -14.75
N ASP A 296 7.24 9.21 -14.71
CA ASP A 296 8.17 8.53 -15.61
C ASP A 296 8.07 7.00 -15.49
N ASP A 297 8.02 6.48 -14.27
CA ASP A 297 7.87 5.04 -14.01
C ASP A 297 6.51 4.51 -14.55
N MET A 298 5.43 5.28 -14.40
CA MET A 298 4.10 4.94 -14.94
C MET A 298 4.06 4.99 -16.46
N ASP A 299 4.75 5.93 -17.10
CA ASP A 299 4.87 6.02 -18.57
C ASP A 299 5.64 4.81 -19.13
N ILE A 300 6.73 4.41 -18.47
CA ILE A 300 7.48 3.21 -18.83
C ILE A 300 6.58 1.97 -18.72
N PHE A 301 5.84 1.85 -17.62
CA PHE A 301 4.90 0.74 -17.40
C PHE A 301 3.85 0.70 -18.53
N THR A 302 3.20 1.83 -18.81
CA THR A 302 2.15 1.93 -19.84
C THR A 302 2.67 1.50 -21.21
N LYS A 303 3.80 2.05 -21.66
CA LYS A 303 4.44 1.68 -22.95
C LYS A 303 4.77 0.18 -23.02
N ARG A 304 5.23 -0.42 -21.92
CA ARG A 304 5.56 -1.85 -21.90
C ARG A 304 4.33 -2.74 -21.96
N VAL A 305 3.24 -2.36 -21.28
CA VAL A 305 1.96 -3.09 -21.32
C VAL A 305 1.32 -2.95 -22.70
N GLU A 306 1.28 -1.75 -23.28
CA GLU A 306 0.80 -1.53 -24.64
C GLU A 306 1.52 -2.40 -25.67
N LYS A 307 2.86 -2.43 -25.61
CA LYS A 307 3.68 -3.30 -26.47
C LYS A 307 3.34 -4.78 -26.26
N PHE A 308 3.08 -5.23 -25.03
CA PHE A 308 2.68 -6.60 -24.77
C PHE A 308 1.30 -6.93 -25.35
N LEU A 309 0.36 -5.98 -25.32
CA LEU A 309 -1.01 -6.18 -25.80
C LEU A 309 -1.14 -6.14 -27.33
N GLN A 310 -0.24 -5.40 -28.02
CA GLN A 310 -0.27 -5.19 -29.47
C GLN A 310 0.29 -6.37 -30.28
N VAL A 311 0.93 -7.35 -29.69
CA VAL A 311 1.56 -8.51 -30.36
C VAL A 311 0.62 -9.68 -30.53
#